data_f84c3c06f832b2a5bcf999f5324ce30a
#
_entry.id   f84c3c06f832b2a5bcf999f5324ce30a
#
_cell.length_a   1.000
_cell.length_b   1.000
_cell.length_c   1.000
_cell.angle_alpha   90.00
_cell.angle_beta   90.00
_cell.angle_gamma   90.00
#
_symmetry.space_group_name_H-M   'P 1'
#
loop_
_entity.id
_entity.type
_entity.pdbx_description
1 polymer ?
#
loop_
_entity_poly.entity_id
_entity_poly.type
_entity_poly.pdbx_seq_one_letter_code
_entity_poly.pdbx_strand_id
1 'polypeptide(L)'
;MKQLLYILFLLFLLAACRENKKEQFARLVQEWQGKEIVFPQDMAFTRFVTEQVEYRIPDAEYKVLIYVDSTGCTSCKLQLPKWKELIAHVDSTTNSNIPFIFVFQSKDDKELRYILKRDNFDRPVCIDRDSRLDKLNKFPQDITFQTFLLDQDNKVKVIGNPAHNLAVRDLYLKQMTGKISPGRDRIKTTAKPTLEPEKSEYDLGTVKEGTTKKQTIAVRNTGITVFKLTGFTTSCDCTEATCNWKELQPGESGTITVSYEAEQPGDFYRTVD
;
A
#
# COMPACT_ATOMS: atom_id res chain seq x y z
N MET A 1 19.92 -47.43 14.81
CA MET A 1 18.53 -47.31 14.34
C MET A 1 17.72 -46.27 15.12
N LYS A 2 17.71 -46.26 16.45
CA LYS A 2 16.94 -45.26 17.24
C LYS A 2 17.38 -43.81 16.99
N GLN A 3 18.66 -43.52 16.87
CA GLN A 3 19.14 -42.15 16.58
C GLN A 3 18.76 -41.65 15.19
N LEU A 4 18.77 -42.55 14.19
CA LEU A 4 18.34 -42.19 12.83
C LEU A 4 16.84 -41.84 12.76
N LEU A 5 16.03 -42.54 13.54
CA LEU A 5 14.58 -42.27 13.67
C LEU A 5 14.31 -40.94 14.35
N TYR A 6 15.10 -40.54 15.35
CA TYR A 6 15.00 -39.24 16.03
C TYR A 6 15.39 -38.09 15.09
N ILE A 7 16.42 -38.25 14.28
CA ILE A 7 16.85 -37.25 13.31
C ILE A 7 15.79 -37.10 12.21
N LEU A 8 15.20 -38.20 11.73
CA LEU A 8 14.13 -38.17 10.75
C LEU A 8 12.87 -37.52 11.30
N PHE A 9 12.52 -37.75 12.56
CA PHE A 9 11.38 -37.13 13.24
C PHE A 9 11.60 -35.61 13.49
N LEU A 10 12.85 -35.22 13.82
CA LEU A 10 13.21 -33.80 13.98
C LEU A 10 13.18 -33.06 12.64
N LEU A 11 13.60 -33.69 11.55
CA LEU A 11 13.51 -33.15 10.19
C LEU A 11 12.05 -33.00 9.72
N PHE A 12 11.15 -33.91 10.11
CA PHE A 12 9.74 -33.85 9.82
C PHE A 12 9.05 -32.71 10.57
N LEU A 13 9.45 -32.38 11.81
CA LEU A 13 8.95 -31.26 12.59
C LEU A 13 9.42 -29.90 12.03
N LEU A 14 10.57 -29.83 11.38
CA LEU A 14 11.09 -28.62 10.75
C LEU A 14 10.44 -28.36 9.37
N ALA A 15 9.91 -29.38 8.72
CA ALA A 15 9.22 -29.24 7.44
C ALA A 15 7.74 -28.77 7.59
N ALA A 16 7.16 -28.85 8.81
CA ALA A 16 5.75 -28.60 9.06
C ALA A 16 5.38 -27.11 9.24
N CYS A 17 6.32 -26.17 9.22
CA CYS A 17 6.06 -24.74 9.50
C CYS A 17 6.59 -23.78 8.44
N ARG A 18 6.42 -24.07 7.15
CA ARG A 18 6.43 -23.03 6.11
C ARG A 18 4.98 -22.70 5.71
N GLU A 19 4.34 -21.94 6.55
CA GLU A 19 3.07 -21.36 6.20
C GLU A 19 3.24 -20.51 4.92
N ASN A 20 2.43 -20.78 3.91
CA ASN A 20 2.47 -20.05 2.65
C ASN A 20 1.99 -18.62 2.93
N LYS A 21 2.75 -17.57 2.53
CA LYS A 21 2.36 -16.14 2.66
C LYS A 21 0.90 -15.89 2.24
N LYS A 22 0.43 -16.61 1.22
CA LYS A 22 -0.96 -16.51 0.76
C LYS A 22 -1.98 -16.97 1.81
N GLU A 23 -1.67 -17.98 2.58
CA GLU A 23 -2.54 -18.48 3.66
C GLU A 23 -2.53 -17.55 4.86
N GLN A 24 -1.38 -16.95 5.18
CA GLN A 24 -1.27 -15.92 6.22
C GLN A 24 -2.11 -14.69 5.85
N PHE A 25 -2.03 -14.23 4.60
CA PHE A 25 -2.85 -13.11 4.12
C PHE A 25 -4.34 -13.44 4.12
N ALA A 26 -4.72 -14.65 3.70
CA ALA A 26 -6.11 -15.07 3.72
C ALA A 26 -6.68 -15.10 5.15
N ARG A 27 -5.91 -15.60 6.12
CA ARG A 27 -6.31 -15.60 7.54
C ARG A 27 -6.42 -14.19 8.10
N LEU A 28 -5.47 -13.31 7.78
CA LEU A 28 -5.50 -11.92 8.21
C LEU A 28 -6.74 -11.20 7.66
N VAL A 29 -7.04 -11.39 6.39
CA VAL A 29 -8.27 -10.82 5.79
C VAL A 29 -9.51 -11.36 6.50
N GLN A 30 -9.57 -12.65 6.78
CA GLN A 30 -10.71 -13.28 7.48
C GLN A 30 -10.83 -12.78 8.93
N GLU A 31 -9.72 -12.59 9.64
CA GLU A 31 -9.69 -12.07 11.01
C GLU A 31 -10.22 -10.62 11.08
N TRP A 32 -9.89 -9.82 10.08
CA TRP A 32 -10.25 -8.40 10.08
C TRP A 32 -11.61 -8.11 9.49
N GLN A 33 -12.16 -8.97 8.64
CA GLN A 33 -13.45 -8.76 8.02
C GLN A 33 -14.57 -8.74 9.07
N GLY A 34 -15.33 -7.64 9.12
CA GLY A 34 -16.41 -7.41 10.08
C GLY A 34 -15.94 -6.97 11.47
N LYS A 35 -14.61 -6.90 11.73
CA LYS A 35 -14.07 -6.36 12.99
C LYS A 35 -14.38 -4.87 13.09
N GLU A 36 -14.84 -4.42 14.24
CA GLU A 36 -15.10 -3.01 14.51
C GLU A 36 -13.78 -2.27 14.81
N ILE A 37 -13.62 -1.11 14.21
CA ILE A 37 -12.55 -0.16 14.53
C ILE A 37 -13.03 0.79 15.61
N VAL A 38 -12.35 0.78 16.75
CA VAL A 38 -12.63 1.67 17.87
C VAL A 38 -11.79 2.94 17.73
N PHE A 39 -12.46 4.07 17.53
CA PHE A 39 -11.80 5.38 17.48
C PHE A 39 -11.69 5.98 18.89
N PRO A 40 -10.54 6.59 19.28
CA PRO A 40 -10.45 7.42 20.48
C PRO A 40 -11.45 8.58 20.41
N GLN A 41 -12.10 8.91 21.53
CA GLN A 41 -13.14 9.97 21.58
C GLN A 41 -12.58 11.38 21.31
N ASP A 42 -11.31 11.61 21.65
CA ASP A 42 -10.63 12.92 21.64
C ASP A 42 -9.59 13.02 20.52
N MET A 43 -9.89 12.51 19.33
CA MET A 43 -9.01 12.67 18.18
C MET A 43 -8.95 14.11 17.72
N ALA A 44 -7.75 14.71 17.76
CA ALA A 44 -7.50 16.06 17.25
C ALA A 44 -6.92 15.98 15.82
N PHE A 45 -7.48 16.78 14.93
CA PHE A 45 -7.05 16.87 13.54
C PHE A 45 -6.34 18.20 13.27
N THR A 46 -5.35 18.13 12.39
CA THR A 46 -4.56 19.31 12.00
C THR A 46 -4.36 19.33 10.49
N ARG A 47 -4.12 20.52 9.93
CA ARG A 47 -3.50 20.68 8.60
C ARG A 47 -2.02 20.99 8.81
N PHE A 48 -1.18 20.37 8.00
CA PHE A 48 0.28 20.56 8.03
C PHE A 48 0.88 20.46 9.45
N VAL A 49 0.29 19.56 10.29
CA VAL A 49 0.72 19.29 11.68
C VAL A 49 0.44 20.43 12.66
N THR A 50 0.38 21.68 12.23
CA THR A 50 0.36 22.87 13.10
C THR A 50 -0.97 23.59 13.16
N GLU A 51 -1.76 23.53 12.12
CA GLU A 51 -3.04 24.23 12.06
C GLU A 51 -4.13 23.31 12.59
N GLN A 52 -4.64 23.58 13.78
CA GLN A 52 -5.80 22.85 14.30
C GLN A 52 -7.02 23.09 13.43
N VAL A 53 -7.74 22.02 13.12
CA VAL A 53 -9.00 22.07 12.36
C VAL A 53 -10.10 21.38 13.13
N GLU A 54 -11.26 22.00 13.13
CA GLU A 54 -12.45 21.36 13.66
C GLU A 54 -12.94 20.31 12.64
N TYR A 55 -12.54 19.06 12.87
CA TYR A 55 -12.92 17.93 12.05
C TYR A 55 -13.43 16.81 12.93
N ARG A 56 -14.62 16.33 12.62
CA ARG A 56 -15.19 15.12 13.23
C ARG A 56 -15.30 14.06 12.15
N ILE A 57 -15.01 12.82 12.53
CA ILE A 57 -15.19 11.69 11.62
C ILE A 57 -16.65 11.64 11.21
N PRO A 58 -16.97 11.82 9.92
CA PRO A 58 -18.37 11.86 9.48
C PRO A 58 -19.08 10.53 9.70
N ASP A 59 -20.36 10.60 10.03
CA ASP A 59 -21.26 9.45 9.95
C ASP A 59 -21.62 9.25 8.47
N ALA A 60 -20.97 8.30 7.83
CA ALA A 60 -21.12 8.01 6.41
C ALA A 60 -21.26 6.51 6.20
N GLU A 61 -22.00 6.12 5.15
CA GLU A 61 -22.20 4.71 4.79
C GLU A 61 -20.89 3.95 4.66
N TYR A 62 -19.88 4.61 4.05
CA TYR A 62 -18.51 4.10 3.95
C TYR A 62 -17.50 5.16 4.35
N LYS A 63 -16.41 4.73 4.96
CA LYS A 63 -15.25 5.53 5.36
C LYS A 63 -13.97 4.78 5.05
N VAL A 64 -12.92 5.48 4.68
CA VAL A 64 -11.60 4.87 4.49
C VAL A 64 -10.68 5.33 5.62
N LEU A 65 -10.20 4.40 6.43
CA LEU A 65 -9.19 4.65 7.46
C LEU A 65 -7.81 4.29 6.90
N ILE A 66 -6.89 5.24 6.96
CA ILE A 66 -5.47 5.08 6.64
C ILE A 66 -4.68 5.29 7.92
N TYR A 67 -4.07 4.22 8.44
CA TYR A 67 -3.15 4.28 9.55
C TYR A 67 -1.74 4.10 9.04
N VAL A 68 -0.83 4.96 9.48
CA VAL A 68 0.59 4.85 9.14
C VAL A 68 1.39 4.89 10.44
N ASP A 69 2.03 3.77 10.76
CA ASP A 69 2.88 3.66 11.94
C ASP A 69 4.22 4.40 11.76
N SER A 70 4.95 4.58 12.86
CA SER A 70 6.23 5.29 12.89
C SER A 70 7.45 4.43 12.59
N THR A 71 7.27 3.19 12.13
CA THR A 71 8.39 2.31 11.79
C THR A 71 8.92 2.59 10.39
N GLY A 72 10.23 2.65 10.20
CA GLY A 72 10.87 2.87 8.90
C GLY A 72 10.67 4.26 8.29
N CYS A 73 10.78 4.37 6.98
CA CYS A 73 10.76 5.61 6.22
C CYS A 73 9.35 6.22 6.12
N THR A 74 9.11 7.36 6.75
CA THR A 74 7.83 8.08 6.74
C THR A 74 7.40 8.48 5.33
N SER A 75 8.30 9.09 4.56
CA SER A 75 8.02 9.56 3.20
C SER A 75 7.59 8.43 2.27
N CYS A 76 8.23 7.26 2.39
CA CYS A 76 7.94 6.09 1.56
C CYS A 76 6.57 5.47 1.86
N LYS A 77 6.12 5.58 3.12
CA LYS A 77 4.83 5.04 3.55
C LYS A 77 3.67 5.96 3.19
N LEU A 78 3.87 7.26 3.29
CA LEU A 78 2.78 8.22 3.11
C LEU A 78 2.28 8.28 1.67
N GLN A 79 3.17 8.35 0.68
CA GLN A 79 2.86 8.44 -0.77
C GLN A 79 1.61 9.28 -1.10
N LEU A 80 1.54 10.46 -0.50
CA LEU A 80 0.37 11.36 -0.52
C LEU A 80 -0.15 11.69 -1.92
N PRO A 81 0.68 11.85 -2.96
CA PRO A 81 0.19 12.04 -4.32
C PRO A 81 -0.74 10.92 -4.80
N LYS A 82 -0.41 9.64 -4.53
CA LYS A 82 -1.27 8.50 -4.90
C LYS A 82 -2.61 8.51 -4.16
N TRP A 83 -2.62 8.98 -2.91
CA TRP A 83 -3.86 9.16 -2.17
C TRP A 83 -4.73 10.25 -2.77
N LYS A 84 -4.15 11.39 -3.22
CA LYS A 84 -4.89 12.45 -3.89
C LYS A 84 -5.56 11.94 -5.17
N GLU A 85 -4.82 11.18 -5.98
CA GLU A 85 -5.36 10.56 -7.20
C GLU A 85 -6.49 9.56 -6.89
N LEU A 86 -6.28 8.69 -5.89
CA LEU A 86 -7.31 7.73 -5.49
C LEU A 86 -8.57 8.40 -5.00
N ILE A 87 -8.45 9.44 -4.16
CA ILE A 87 -9.59 10.19 -3.64
C ILE A 87 -10.38 10.81 -4.79
N ALA A 88 -9.71 11.50 -5.72
CA ALA A 88 -10.36 12.06 -6.90
C ALA A 88 -11.05 10.99 -7.76
N HIS A 89 -10.44 9.83 -7.89
CA HIS A 89 -11.03 8.69 -8.61
C HIS A 89 -12.27 8.14 -7.88
N VAL A 90 -12.22 7.95 -6.57
CA VAL A 90 -13.35 7.48 -5.76
C VAL A 90 -14.51 8.49 -5.83
N ASP A 91 -14.23 9.78 -5.61
CA ASP A 91 -15.26 10.84 -5.67
C ASP A 91 -15.96 10.86 -7.03
N SER A 92 -15.21 10.73 -8.13
CA SER A 92 -15.78 10.73 -9.49
C SER A 92 -16.56 9.45 -9.81
N THR A 93 -16.20 8.32 -9.19
CA THR A 93 -16.81 7.01 -9.49
C THR A 93 -18.04 6.74 -8.65
N THR A 94 -18.02 7.15 -7.38
CA THR A 94 -19.11 6.88 -6.44
C THR A 94 -20.18 7.99 -6.46
N ASN A 95 -19.89 9.16 -7.02
CA ASN A 95 -20.69 10.38 -6.87
C ASN A 95 -21.01 10.72 -5.40
N SER A 96 -20.16 10.26 -4.49
CA SER A 96 -20.29 10.39 -3.04
C SER A 96 -19.01 10.92 -2.46
N ASN A 97 -19.11 11.81 -1.49
CA ASN A 97 -17.96 12.30 -0.75
C ASN A 97 -17.59 11.28 0.35
N ILE A 98 -16.82 10.26 -0.03
CA ILE A 98 -16.34 9.23 0.91
C ILE A 98 -15.28 9.84 1.82
N PRO A 99 -15.45 9.81 3.16
CA PRO A 99 -14.44 10.30 4.10
C PRO A 99 -13.18 9.43 4.08
N PHE A 100 -12.02 10.08 3.89
CA PHE A 100 -10.71 9.49 4.07
C PHE A 100 -10.09 10.03 5.36
N ILE A 101 -9.88 9.15 6.32
CA ILE A 101 -9.42 9.46 7.67
C ILE A 101 -7.94 9.08 7.75
N PHE A 102 -7.06 10.08 7.80
CA PHE A 102 -5.62 9.88 7.88
C PHE A 102 -5.17 9.99 9.33
N VAL A 103 -4.55 8.92 9.83
CA VAL A 103 -3.98 8.86 11.18
C VAL A 103 -2.52 8.44 11.08
N PHE A 104 -1.63 9.32 11.50
CA PHE A 104 -0.20 9.13 11.40
C PHE A 104 0.41 9.05 12.80
N GLN A 105 1.08 7.94 13.08
CA GLN A 105 1.95 7.83 14.22
C GLN A 105 3.30 8.46 13.82
N SER A 106 3.56 9.68 14.25
CA SER A 106 4.80 10.39 13.92
C SER A 106 5.68 10.56 15.16
N LYS A 107 6.98 10.30 14.99
CA LYS A 107 8.03 10.65 15.97
C LYS A 107 8.70 11.99 15.65
N ASP A 108 8.63 12.41 14.37
CA ASP A 108 9.20 13.67 13.90
C ASP A 108 8.12 14.49 13.17
N ASP A 109 7.58 15.45 13.90
CA ASP A 109 6.59 16.40 13.39
C ASP A 109 7.16 17.32 12.30
N LYS A 110 8.47 17.58 12.28
CA LYS A 110 9.10 18.45 11.29
C LYS A 110 9.17 17.74 9.95
N GLU A 111 9.60 16.47 9.95
CA GLU A 111 9.62 15.63 8.75
C GLU A 111 8.20 15.50 8.19
N LEU A 112 7.24 15.12 9.01
CA LEU A 112 5.86 14.95 8.57
C LEU A 112 5.28 16.25 7.99
N ARG A 113 5.53 17.40 8.64
CA ARG A 113 5.10 18.71 8.12
C ARG A 113 5.72 19.01 6.77
N TYR A 114 7.02 18.75 6.63
CA TYR A 114 7.72 18.95 5.37
C TYR A 114 7.08 18.14 4.25
N ILE A 115 6.81 16.85 4.47
CA ILE A 115 6.19 15.96 3.49
C ILE A 115 4.78 16.43 3.12
N LEU A 116 3.93 16.78 4.11
CA LEU A 116 2.59 17.27 3.86
C LEU A 116 2.58 18.55 3.01
N LYS A 117 3.53 19.48 3.28
CA LYS A 117 3.69 20.73 2.50
C LYS A 117 4.25 20.47 1.11
N ARG A 118 5.30 19.65 0.98
CA ARG A 118 5.92 19.28 -0.29
C ARG A 118 4.89 18.71 -1.26
N ASP A 119 4.03 17.81 -0.77
CA ASP A 119 3.05 17.11 -1.59
C ASP A 119 1.71 17.89 -1.69
N ASN A 120 1.66 19.11 -1.13
CA ASN A 120 0.46 19.95 -1.06
C ASN A 120 -0.76 19.14 -0.58
N PHE A 121 -0.58 18.46 0.57
CA PHE A 121 -1.62 17.64 1.18
C PHE A 121 -2.30 18.41 2.31
N ASP A 122 -3.35 19.15 1.96
CA ASP A 122 -4.07 20.09 2.83
C ASP A 122 -5.24 19.46 3.61
N ARG A 123 -5.42 18.12 3.50
CA ARG A 123 -6.49 17.42 4.20
C ARG A 123 -6.23 17.32 5.70
N PRO A 124 -7.31 17.27 6.52
CA PRO A 124 -7.17 17.01 7.94
C PRO A 124 -6.47 15.68 8.21
N VAL A 125 -5.46 15.69 9.06
CA VAL A 125 -4.73 14.51 9.52
C VAL A 125 -4.70 14.46 11.04
N CYS A 126 -4.86 13.29 11.64
CA CYS A 126 -4.68 13.07 13.07
C CYS A 126 -3.25 12.60 13.34
N ILE A 127 -2.57 13.23 14.28
CA ILE A 127 -1.24 12.81 14.72
C ILE A 127 -1.39 12.02 16.03
N ASP A 128 -1.30 10.71 15.93
CA ASP A 128 -1.45 9.79 17.06
C ASP A 128 -0.09 9.45 17.68
N ARG A 129 0.49 10.41 18.43
CA ARG A 129 1.82 10.27 19.04
C ARG A 129 1.91 9.12 20.02
N ASP A 130 0.83 8.84 20.71
CA ASP A 130 0.76 7.83 21.77
C ASP A 130 0.30 6.47 21.26
N SER A 131 0.12 6.31 19.93
CA SER A 131 -0.40 5.09 19.30
C SER A 131 -1.72 4.63 19.93
N ARG A 132 -2.60 5.56 20.28
CA ARG A 132 -3.86 5.23 20.97
C ARG A 132 -4.80 4.43 20.08
N LEU A 133 -4.84 4.78 18.79
CA LEU A 133 -5.66 4.05 17.83
C LEU A 133 -5.16 2.61 17.65
N ASP A 134 -3.84 2.42 17.54
CA ASP A 134 -3.26 1.08 17.43
C ASP A 134 -3.40 0.27 18.73
N LYS A 135 -3.21 0.89 19.89
CA LYS A 135 -3.43 0.22 21.19
C LYS A 135 -4.84 -0.33 21.36
N LEU A 136 -5.85 0.38 20.83
CA LEU A 136 -7.25 -0.05 20.87
C LEU A 136 -7.53 -1.19 19.87
N ASN A 137 -6.95 -1.13 18.69
CA ASN A 137 -7.32 -2.00 17.58
C ASN A 137 -6.31 -3.12 17.29
N LYS A 138 -5.03 -2.94 17.66
CA LYS A 138 -3.91 -3.86 17.39
C LYS A 138 -3.78 -4.14 15.89
N PHE A 139 -3.49 -3.09 15.12
CA PHE A 139 -3.37 -3.19 13.68
C PHE A 139 -2.29 -4.19 13.23
N PRO A 140 -2.42 -4.76 12.02
CA PRO A 140 -1.37 -5.56 11.43
C PRO A 140 -0.07 -4.75 11.33
N GLN A 141 1.06 -5.40 11.56
CA GLN A 141 2.38 -4.74 11.43
C GLN A 141 2.76 -4.48 9.97
N ASP A 142 2.24 -5.32 9.05
CA ASP A 142 2.45 -5.11 7.61
C ASP A 142 1.64 -3.91 7.13
N ILE A 143 2.33 -2.88 6.65
CA ILE A 143 1.74 -1.63 6.16
C ILE A 143 0.71 -1.85 5.04
N THR A 144 0.85 -2.92 4.27
CA THR A 144 -0.10 -3.30 3.21
C THR A 144 -1.51 -3.47 3.75
N PHE A 145 -1.64 -3.80 5.04
CA PHE A 145 -2.90 -4.07 5.73
C PHE A 145 -3.28 -3.01 6.77
N GLN A 146 -2.65 -1.83 6.73
CA GLN A 146 -2.98 -0.71 7.64
C GLN A 146 -3.96 0.28 7.02
N THR A 147 -4.71 -0.16 6.00
CA THR A 147 -5.78 0.61 5.37
C THR A 147 -7.07 -0.20 5.32
N PHE A 148 -8.18 0.45 5.67
CA PHE A 148 -9.45 -0.23 5.90
C PHE A 148 -10.60 0.55 5.25
N LEU A 149 -11.44 -0.15 4.48
CA LEU A 149 -12.78 0.33 4.16
C LEU A 149 -13.71 -0.06 5.30
N LEU A 150 -14.35 0.91 5.89
CA LEU A 150 -15.28 0.75 7.01
C LEU A 150 -16.71 1.03 6.53
N ASP A 151 -17.68 0.35 7.12
CA ASP A 151 -19.09 0.71 6.99
C ASP A 151 -19.50 1.80 8.01
N GLN A 152 -20.79 2.11 8.06
CA GLN A 152 -21.36 3.10 8.97
C GLN A 152 -21.05 2.78 10.44
N ASP A 153 -21.08 1.51 10.81
CA ASP A 153 -20.80 1.02 12.18
C ASP A 153 -19.29 0.88 12.46
N ASN A 154 -18.42 1.42 11.63
CA ASN A 154 -16.97 1.28 11.69
C ASN A 154 -16.46 -0.17 11.56
N LYS A 155 -17.23 -1.08 10.99
CA LYS A 155 -16.80 -2.46 10.75
C LYS A 155 -16.03 -2.56 9.44
N VAL A 156 -14.94 -3.30 9.47
CA VAL A 156 -14.09 -3.52 8.30
C VAL A 156 -14.83 -4.32 7.22
N LYS A 157 -14.99 -3.73 6.05
CA LYS A 157 -15.54 -4.37 4.85
C LYS A 157 -14.43 -4.90 3.94
N VAL A 158 -13.36 -4.13 3.78
CA VAL A 158 -12.17 -4.52 3.01
C VAL A 158 -10.94 -4.04 3.76
N ILE A 159 -9.92 -4.89 3.85
CA ILE A 159 -8.59 -4.55 4.36
C ILE A 159 -7.58 -4.57 3.22
N GLY A 160 -6.63 -3.64 3.23
CA GLY A 160 -5.56 -3.52 2.25
C GLY A 160 -5.50 -2.14 1.63
N ASN A 161 -4.35 -1.80 1.05
CA ASN A 161 -4.08 -0.45 0.53
C ASN A 161 -4.53 -0.29 -0.93
N PRO A 162 -5.64 0.45 -1.20
CA PRO A 162 -6.15 0.65 -2.57
C PRO A 162 -5.33 1.66 -3.39
N ALA A 163 -4.45 2.46 -2.76
CA ALA A 163 -3.58 3.38 -3.48
C ALA A 163 -2.42 2.65 -4.18
N HIS A 164 -2.07 1.44 -3.69
CA HIS A 164 -0.96 0.64 -4.21
C HIS A 164 -1.39 -0.64 -4.90
N ASN A 165 -2.61 -1.13 -4.67
CA ASN A 165 -3.10 -2.39 -5.22
C ASN A 165 -4.43 -2.18 -5.96
N LEU A 166 -4.40 -2.33 -7.28
CA LEU A 166 -5.58 -2.16 -8.13
C LEU A 166 -6.70 -3.15 -7.79
N ALA A 167 -6.36 -4.40 -7.46
CA ALA A 167 -7.36 -5.39 -7.09
C ALA A 167 -8.06 -5.02 -5.78
N VAL A 168 -7.32 -4.45 -4.81
CA VAL A 168 -7.91 -3.90 -3.58
C VAL A 168 -8.77 -2.68 -3.89
N ARG A 169 -8.31 -1.78 -4.77
CA ARG A 169 -9.11 -0.63 -5.24
C ARG A 169 -10.44 -1.05 -5.83
N ASP A 170 -10.43 -2.06 -6.69
CA ASP A 170 -11.65 -2.59 -7.30
C ASP A 170 -12.60 -3.19 -6.26
N LEU A 171 -12.08 -3.85 -5.21
CA LEU A 171 -12.88 -4.32 -4.08
C LEU A 171 -13.54 -3.18 -3.32
N TYR A 172 -12.81 -2.09 -3.07
CA TYR A 172 -13.35 -0.87 -2.44
C TYR A 172 -14.48 -0.29 -3.27
N LEU A 173 -14.25 -0.05 -4.56
CA LEU A 173 -15.25 0.51 -5.48
C LEU A 173 -16.48 -0.40 -5.59
N LYS A 174 -16.27 -1.70 -5.71
CA LYS A 174 -17.36 -2.69 -5.73
C LYS A 174 -18.22 -2.60 -4.46
N GLN A 175 -17.58 -2.49 -3.30
CA GLN A 175 -18.29 -2.41 -2.03
C GLN A 175 -19.10 -1.11 -1.91
N MET A 176 -18.50 0.03 -2.32
CA MET A 176 -19.14 1.35 -2.24
C MET A 176 -20.26 1.55 -3.26
N THR A 177 -20.16 0.97 -4.46
CA THR A 177 -21.11 1.23 -5.55
C THR A 177 -22.12 0.11 -5.75
N GLY A 178 -21.91 -1.06 -5.12
CA GLY A 178 -22.66 -2.29 -5.42
C GLY A 178 -22.43 -2.81 -6.85
N LYS A 179 -21.61 -2.12 -7.64
CA LYS A 179 -21.27 -2.50 -9.01
C LYS A 179 -19.90 -3.16 -9.02
N ILE A 180 -19.81 -4.30 -9.66
CA ILE A 180 -18.51 -4.84 -10.03
C ILE A 180 -17.95 -3.85 -11.04
N SER A 181 -16.89 -3.10 -10.70
CA SER A 181 -16.06 -2.50 -11.76
C SER A 181 -15.77 -3.62 -12.73
N PRO A 182 -16.04 -3.47 -14.03
CA PRO A 182 -15.84 -4.57 -14.96
C PRO A 182 -14.36 -4.95 -14.92
N GLY A 183 -14.05 -5.88 -14.03
CA GLY A 183 -12.75 -6.49 -13.91
C GLY A 183 -12.49 -7.27 -15.18
N ARG A 184 -11.34 -7.02 -15.76
CA ARG A 184 -10.55 -7.87 -16.68
C ARG A 184 -11.18 -8.53 -17.90
N ASP A 185 -12.50 -8.48 -18.13
CA ASP A 185 -13.12 -9.17 -19.27
C ASP A 185 -13.86 -8.28 -20.27
N ARG A 186 -13.56 -7.00 -20.33
CA ARG A 186 -13.80 -6.17 -21.51
C ARG A 186 -12.89 -4.95 -21.46
N ILE A 187 -11.67 -5.10 -21.91
CA ILE A 187 -10.91 -4.00 -22.46
C ILE A 187 -11.74 -3.44 -23.63
N LYS A 188 -12.62 -2.47 -23.33
CA LYS A 188 -12.98 -1.50 -24.34
C LYS A 188 -11.68 -0.73 -24.60
N THR A 189 -11.09 -1.07 -25.69
CA THR A 189 -9.90 -0.54 -26.31
C THR A 189 -9.95 1.01 -26.32
N THR A 190 -9.57 1.64 -25.23
CA THR A 190 -8.95 2.95 -25.35
C THR A 190 -7.54 2.65 -25.84
N ALA A 191 -7.16 3.22 -26.96
CA ALA A 191 -5.86 3.03 -27.60
C ALA A 191 -4.73 3.62 -26.73
N LYS A 192 -4.53 3.07 -25.51
CA LYS A 192 -3.53 3.52 -24.57
C LYS A 192 -2.45 2.44 -24.41
N PRO A 193 -1.18 2.78 -24.53
CA PRO A 193 -0.10 1.85 -24.23
C PRO A 193 -0.19 1.43 -22.76
N THR A 194 -0.06 0.17 -22.45
CA THR A 194 -0.14 -0.36 -21.10
C THR A 194 1.04 -1.29 -20.85
N LEU A 195 1.86 -0.96 -19.85
CA LEU A 195 2.98 -1.80 -19.43
C LEU A 195 2.57 -2.58 -18.18
N GLU A 196 2.63 -3.90 -18.26
CA GLU A 196 2.34 -4.78 -17.13
C GLU A 196 3.60 -5.54 -16.70
N PRO A 197 3.98 -5.48 -15.42
CA PRO A 197 5.03 -6.33 -14.87
C PRO A 197 4.51 -7.75 -14.65
N GLU A 198 5.41 -8.73 -14.71
CA GLU A 198 5.09 -10.14 -14.40
C GLU A 198 4.54 -10.28 -12.97
N LYS A 199 5.06 -9.48 -12.05
CA LYS A 199 4.59 -9.38 -10.66
C LYS A 199 4.56 -7.92 -10.25
N SER A 200 3.58 -7.53 -9.44
CA SER A 200 3.48 -6.17 -8.90
C SER A 200 4.41 -5.92 -7.72
N GLU A 201 4.91 -6.97 -7.08
CA GLU A 201 5.75 -6.89 -5.88
C GLU A 201 6.89 -7.92 -5.94
N TYR A 202 8.07 -7.52 -5.48
CA TYR A 202 9.27 -8.33 -5.41
C TYR A 202 9.88 -8.22 -4.02
N ASP A 203 10.07 -9.37 -3.35
CA ASP A 203 10.75 -9.44 -2.06
C ASP A 203 12.26 -9.45 -2.29
N LEU A 204 12.94 -8.40 -1.85
CA LEU A 204 14.40 -8.33 -1.90
C LEU A 204 15.07 -9.07 -0.73
N GLY A 205 14.29 -9.55 0.25
CA GLY A 205 14.80 -10.16 1.47
C GLY A 205 15.67 -9.17 2.28
N THR A 206 16.56 -9.70 3.10
CA THR A 206 17.45 -8.85 3.90
C THR A 206 18.56 -8.25 3.03
N VAL A 207 18.70 -6.93 3.11
CA VAL A 207 19.77 -6.16 2.47
C VAL A 207 20.62 -5.51 3.56
N LYS A 208 21.93 -5.70 3.49
CA LYS A 208 22.86 -5.13 4.48
C LYS A 208 23.01 -3.63 4.23
N GLU A 209 23.02 -2.85 5.31
CA GLU A 209 23.30 -1.41 5.26
C GLU A 209 24.58 -1.08 4.46
N GLY A 210 24.53 -0.05 3.64
CA GLY A 210 25.62 0.36 2.75
C GLY A 210 25.86 -0.58 1.56
N THR A 211 24.93 -1.53 1.29
CA THR A 211 25.02 -2.41 0.11
C THR A 211 23.86 -2.20 -0.85
N THR A 212 24.14 -2.40 -2.13
CA THR A 212 23.13 -2.31 -3.19
C THR A 212 22.64 -3.69 -3.59
N LYS A 213 21.32 -3.87 -3.66
CA LYS A 213 20.69 -5.05 -4.23
C LYS A 213 19.95 -4.71 -5.51
N LYS A 214 20.08 -5.58 -6.53
CA LYS A 214 19.43 -5.42 -7.84
C LYS A 214 18.37 -6.49 -8.05
N GLN A 215 17.25 -6.07 -8.62
CA GLN A 215 16.14 -6.94 -9.02
C GLN A 215 15.79 -6.67 -10.47
N THR A 216 15.77 -7.70 -11.29
CA THR A 216 15.28 -7.62 -12.67
C THR A 216 13.80 -7.97 -12.71
N ILE A 217 13.02 -7.12 -13.37
CA ILE A 217 11.57 -7.20 -13.49
C ILE A 217 11.24 -7.38 -14.96
N ALA A 218 10.59 -8.48 -15.32
CA ALA A 218 10.04 -8.67 -16.65
C ALA A 218 8.74 -7.85 -16.80
N VAL A 219 8.62 -7.12 -17.90
CA VAL A 219 7.45 -6.30 -18.24
C VAL A 219 6.97 -6.62 -19.64
N ARG A 220 5.68 -6.41 -19.91
CA ARG A 220 5.08 -6.63 -21.22
C ARG A 220 4.16 -5.47 -21.58
N ASN A 221 4.23 -5.01 -22.83
CA ASN A 221 3.20 -4.11 -23.34
C ASN A 221 1.94 -4.91 -23.70
N THR A 222 0.93 -4.84 -22.83
CA THR A 222 -0.39 -5.48 -23.03
C THR A 222 -1.38 -4.57 -23.74
N GLY A 223 -0.99 -3.31 -23.99
CA GLY A 223 -1.76 -2.35 -24.77
C GLY A 223 -1.75 -2.69 -26.28
N ILE A 224 -2.53 -1.94 -27.05
CA ILE A 224 -2.63 -2.09 -28.51
C ILE A 224 -1.82 -1.07 -29.29
N THR A 225 -1.14 -0.17 -28.59
CA THR A 225 -0.25 0.86 -29.16
C THR A 225 1.15 0.72 -28.60
N VAL A 226 2.12 1.31 -29.26
CA VAL A 226 3.53 1.35 -28.82
C VAL A 226 3.62 2.02 -27.47
N PHE A 227 4.18 1.31 -26.48
CA PHE A 227 4.54 1.89 -25.20
C PHE A 227 5.89 2.63 -25.35
N LYS A 228 5.92 3.91 -25.01
CA LYS A 228 7.15 4.71 -24.99
C LYS A 228 7.50 5.05 -23.55
N LEU A 229 8.71 4.67 -23.13
CA LEU A 229 9.22 5.01 -21.82
C LEU A 229 9.73 6.45 -21.83
N THR A 230 9.21 7.27 -20.94
CA THR A 230 9.63 8.67 -20.75
C THR A 230 10.61 8.85 -19.60
N GLY A 231 10.62 7.91 -18.65
CA GLY A 231 11.46 7.92 -17.47
C GLY A 231 10.94 7.00 -16.39
N PHE A 232 11.64 6.96 -15.28
CA PHE A 232 11.23 6.27 -14.06
C PHE A 232 11.09 7.30 -12.94
N THR A 233 10.06 7.10 -12.10
CA THR A 233 9.93 7.83 -10.84
C THR A 233 10.07 6.83 -9.70
N THR A 234 10.97 7.10 -8.76
CA THR A 234 11.23 6.25 -7.61
C THR A 234 10.75 6.91 -6.32
N SER A 235 10.38 6.10 -5.33
CA SER A 235 9.89 6.60 -4.04
C SER A 235 10.99 7.21 -3.15
N CYS A 236 12.27 7.01 -3.47
CA CYS A 236 13.43 7.59 -2.77
C CYS A 236 14.66 7.63 -3.70
N ASP A 237 15.63 8.46 -3.35
CA ASP A 237 16.92 8.53 -4.03
C ASP A 237 17.77 7.26 -3.83
N CYS A 238 17.41 6.44 -2.83
CA CYS A 238 18.00 5.14 -2.54
C CYS A 238 17.56 4.02 -3.53
N THR A 239 16.70 4.35 -4.49
CA THR A 239 16.21 3.39 -5.49
C THR A 239 16.38 3.98 -6.88
N GLU A 240 17.01 3.22 -7.77
CA GLU A 240 17.20 3.55 -9.16
C GLU A 240 16.59 2.49 -10.07
N ALA A 241 15.99 2.91 -11.17
CA ALA A 241 15.46 1.99 -12.18
C ALA A 241 16.09 2.29 -13.55
N THR A 242 16.49 1.24 -14.25
CA THR A 242 17.10 1.33 -15.59
C THR A 242 16.55 0.24 -16.50
N CYS A 243 16.57 0.49 -17.81
CA CYS A 243 16.31 -0.53 -18.82
C CYS A 243 17.15 -0.25 -20.08
N ASN A 244 17.21 -1.23 -20.96
CA ASN A 244 17.95 -1.16 -22.22
C ASN A 244 17.06 -0.90 -23.45
N TRP A 245 15.78 -0.58 -23.24
CA TRP A 245 14.80 -0.28 -24.27
C TRP A 245 14.14 1.08 -24.01
N LYS A 246 13.64 1.72 -25.07
CA LYS A 246 12.92 3.00 -25.01
C LYS A 246 11.45 2.85 -25.40
N GLU A 247 11.12 1.82 -26.15
CA GLU A 247 9.76 1.52 -26.60
C GLU A 247 9.55 0.02 -26.69
N LEU A 248 8.31 -0.42 -26.52
CA LEU A 248 7.85 -1.80 -26.71
C LEU A 248 6.62 -1.80 -27.60
N GLN A 249 6.64 -2.63 -28.64
CA GLN A 249 5.49 -2.86 -29.50
C GLN A 249 4.36 -3.60 -28.75
N PRO A 250 3.11 -3.54 -29.22
CA PRO A 250 2.03 -4.34 -28.65
C PRO A 250 2.42 -5.83 -28.56
N GLY A 251 2.29 -6.39 -27.35
CA GLY A 251 2.66 -7.78 -27.07
C GLY A 251 4.15 -8.02 -26.81
N GLU A 252 5.01 -7.05 -27.03
CA GLU A 252 6.46 -7.16 -26.79
C GLU A 252 6.77 -7.10 -25.29
N SER A 253 7.83 -7.82 -24.89
CA SER A 253 8.32 -7.87 -23.52
C SER A 253 9.69 -7.24 -23.40
N GLY A 254 9.97 -6.65 -22.26
CA GLY A 254 11.27 -6.07 -21.90
C GLY A 254 11.62 -6.37 -20.46
N THR A 255 12.76 -5.88 -20.02
CA THR A 255 13.21 -5.98 -18.62
C THR A 255 13.56 -4.61 -18.06
N ILE A 256 13.22 -4.40 -16.80
CA ILE A 256 13.62 -3.25 -15.99
C ILE A 256 14.51 -3.77 -14.87
N THR A 257 15.65 -3.14 -14.64
CA THR A 257 16.50 -3.43 -13.50
C THR A 257 16.30 -2.34 -12.45
N VAL A 258 15.87 -2.75 -11.26
CA VAL A 258 15.74 -1.88 -10.10
C VAL A 258 16.90 -2.14 -9.16
N SER A 259 17.62 -1.09 -8.77
CA SER A 259 18.70 -1.11 -7.78
C SER A 259 18.21 -0.43 -6.51
N TYR A 260 18.42 -1.06 -5.38
CA TYR A 260 18.11 -0.50 -4.06
C TYR A 260 19.36 -0.50 -3.19
N GLU A 261 19.73 0.65 -2.64
CA GLU A 261 20.79 0.84 -1.66
C GLU A 261 20.19 0.98 -0.26
N ALA A 262 20.62 0.12 0.67
CA ALA A 262 20.14 0.15 2.05
C ALA A 262 20.90 1.22 2.83
N GLU A 263 20.26 2.37 3.08
CA GLU A 263 20.87 3.51 3.80
C GLU A 263 20.68 3.43 5.32
N GLN A 264 19.66 2.72 5.79
CA GLN A 264 19.27 2.65 7.20
C GLN A 264 18.72 1.27 7.56
N PRO A 265 18.90 0.81 8.82
CA PRO A 265 18.25 -0.40 9.32
C PRO A 265 16.73 -0.27 9.38
N GLY A 266 16.02 -1.35 9.13
CA GLY A 266 14.56 -1.44 9.27
C GLY A 266 13.90 -2.06 8.04
N ASP A 267 12.58 -2.26 8.13
CA ASP A 267 11.78 -2.74 7.02
C ASP A 267 11.62 -1.62 5.97
N PHE A 268 11.66 -2.00 4.70
CA PHE A 268 11.53 -1.05 3.60
C PHE A 268 10.51 -1.53 2.56
N TYR A 269 9.83 -0.59 1.98
CA TYR A 269 8.99 -0.74 0.80
C TYR A 269 9.31 0.39 -0.16
N ARG A 270 9.61 0.06 -1.41
CA ARG A 270 10.01 1.02 -2.45
C ARG A 270 9.16 0.81 -3.69
N THR A 271 8.82 1.91 -4.36
CA THR A 271 8.07 1.87 -5.62
C THR A 271 8.89 2.48 -6.75
N VAL A 272 8.62 1.95 -7.94
CA VAL A 272 9.10 2.47 -9.22
C VAL A 272 7.87 2.63 -10.11
N ASP A 273 7.67 3.84 -10.61
CA ASP A 273 6.57 4.20 -11.50
C ASP A 273 7.09 4.68 -12.86
#